data_b43d3f41029644e46a66e08a14f44968
#
_entry.id   b43d3f41029644e46a66e08a14f44968
#
_cell.length_a   1.000
_cell.length_b   1.000
_cell.length_c   1.000
_cell.angle_alpha   90.00
_cell.angle_beta   90.00
_cell.angle_gamma   90.00
#
_symmetry.space_group_name_H-M   'P 1'
#
loop_
_entity.id
_entity.type
_entity.pdbx_description
1 polymer ?
#
loop_
_entity_poly.entity_id
_entity_poly.type
_entity_poly.pdbx_seq_one_letter_code
_entity_poly.pdbx_strand_id
1 'polypeptide(L)'
;EMARKGVVIDLTRDDGRRYYSLAPVVIGFFEFTFMRARDDMPMKELAQLFHTYLFEDDRFARAVFQGETQIGRSLVREEALPDDDHVEILDWERASHIMQSATAVGVSLCACRHKNEHLGHACDQPQRVCLSLNNGAKALIRSGVAEAISNKEGMAILEQAKEAGLAQTGDNVKRSVTYICNCCGCCCGMMQAIRTFDLRSAIVTSNWIMEIDPEKCKGRGLCTKA
;
A
#
# COMPACT_ATOMS: atom_id res chain seq x y z
N GLU A 1 -0.77 25.09 3.25
CA GLU A 1 -2.00 24.62 3.93
C GLU A 1 -2.66 23.47 3.17
N MET A 2 -2.98 23.61 1.87
CA MET A 2 -3.64 22.57 1.06
C MET A 2 -2.87 21.24 1.03
N ALA A 3 -1.53 21.28 0.97
CA ALA A 3 -0.71 20.07 1.04
C ALA A 3 -0.83 19.36 2.40
N ARG A 4 -0.93 20.12 3.50
CA ARG A 4 -1.18 19.55 4.83
C ARG A 4 -2.56 18.90 4.94
N LYS A 5 -3.54 19.37 4.18
CA LYS A 5 -4.88 18.75 4.12
C LYS A 5 -4.95 17.54 3.21
N GLY A 6 -3.88 17.23 2.46
CA GLY A 6 -3.82 16.10 1.54
C GLY A 6 -4.46 16.34 0.17
N VAL A 7 -4.89 17.58 -0.11
CA VAL A 7 -5.57 17.94 -1.38
C VAL A 7 -4.58 18.21 -2.50
N VAL A 8 -3.36 18.63 -2.16
CA VAL A 8 -2.29 19.01 -3.09
C VAL A 8 -1.02 18.27 -2.71
N ILE A 9 -0.31 17.76 -3.71
CA ILE A 9 1.04 17.22 -3.55
C ILE A 9 2.06 18.32 -3.87
N ASP A 10 3.02 18.49 -2.97
CA ASP A 10 4.20 19.35 -3.14
C ASP A 10 5.37 18.50 -3.65
N LEU A 11 5.68 18.61 -4.92
CA LEU A 11 6.77 17.88 -5.56
C LEU A 11 7.97 18.81 -5.76
N THR A 12 9.17 18.29 -5.55
CA THR A 12 10.41 19.00 -5.84
C THR A 12 11.19 18.23 -6.91
N ARG A 13 11.57 18.91 -8.00
CA ARG A 13 12.47 18.34 -9.03
C ARG A 13 13.91 18.38 -8.56
N ASP A 14 14.77 17.66 -9.29
CA ASP A 14 16.21 17.61 -9.02
C ASP A 14 16.90 18.96 -9.14
N ASP A 15 16.33 19.91 -9.92
CA ASP A 15 16.77 21.30 -10.05
C ASP A 15 16.35 22.20 -8.87
N GLY A 16 15.68 21.65 -7.85
CA GLY A 16 15.19 22.35 -6.66
C GLY A 16 13.86 23.10 -6.86
N ARG A 17 13.28 23.12 -8.05
CA ARG A 17 12.00 23.77 -8.31
C ARG A 17 10.85 23.00 -7.70
N ARG A 18 9.93 23.72 -7.06
CA ARG A 18 8.70 23.16 -6.49
C ARG A 18 7.55 23.23 -7.48
N TYR A 19 6.81 22.15 -7.51
CA TYR A 19 5.58 22.00 -8.29
C TYR A 19 4.45 21.56 -7.36
N TYR A 20 3.26 22.06 -7.63
CA TYR A 20 2.05 21.69 -6.91
C TYR A 20 1.11 21.02 -7.91
N SER A 21 0.60 19.87 -7.53
CA SER A 21 -0.40 19.13 -8.29
C SER A 21 -1.56 18.78 -7.37
N LEU A 22 -2.75 18.66 -7.91
CA LEU A 22 -3.84 18.05 -7.16
C LEU A 22 -3.43 16.62 -6.79
N ALA A 23 -3.73 16.21 -5.56
CA ALA A 23 -3.53 14.83 -5.17
C ALA A 23 -4.43 13.94 -6.05
N PRO A 24 -3.91 12.82 -6.58
CA PRO A 24 -4.76 11.84 -7.23
C PRO A 24 -5.84 11.35 -6.26
N VAL A 25 -6.95 10.84 -6.80
CA VAL A 25 -8.05 10.36 -5.96
C VAL A 25 -7.61 9.15 -5.13
N VAL A 26 -6.92 8.19 -5.78
CA VAL A 26 -6.41 6.96 -5.15
C VAL A 26 -4.90 6.98 -5.09
N ILE A 27 -4.36 6.51 -3.99
CA ILE A 27 -2.97 6.69 -3.56
C ILE A 27 -2.64 8.19 -3.55
N GLY A 28 -3.54 8.91 -2.91
CA GLY A 28 -3.52 10.36 -2.84
C GLY A 28 -4.53 10.88 -1.83
N PHE A 29 -5.56 11.57 -2.29
CA PHE A 29 -6.51 12.28 -1.44
C PHE A 29 -7.18 11.40 -0.37
N PHE A 30 -7.65 10.21 -0.72
CA PHE A 30 -8.29 9.31 0.24
C PHE A 30 -7.29 8.81 1.29
N GLU A 31 -6.13 8.33 0.84
CA GLU A 31 -5.11 7.79 1.72
C GLU A 31 -4.52 8.88 2.62
N PHE A 32 -4.13 10.03 2.06
CA PHE A 32 -3.47 11.11 2.80
C PHE A 32 -4.33 11.66 3.92
N THR A 33 -5.65 11.57 3.81
CA THR A 33 -6.59 11.94 4.87
C THR A 33 -6.41 11.05 6.10
N PHE A 34 -6.20 9.75 5.91
CA PHE A 34 -6.14 8.74 6.98
C PHE A 34 -4.72 8.25 7.31
N MET A 35 -3.68 8.74 6.63
CA MET A 35 -2.30 8.32 6.87
C MET A 35 -1.68 8.88 8.15
N ARG A 36 -2.39 9.73 8.87
CA ARG A 36 -1.99 10.28 10.18
C ARG A 36 -3.20 10.46 11.09
N ALA A 37 -2.97 10.44 12.40
CA ALA A 37 -3.97 10.89 13.36
C ALA A 37 -4.17 12.41 13.25
N ARG A 38 -5.42 12.85 13.31
CA ARG A 38 -5.79 14.27 13.21
C ARG A 38 -7.14 14.54 13.87
N ASP A 39 -7.29 15.75 14.37
CA ASP A 39 -8.48 16.25 15.07
C ASP A 39 -9.12 17.48 14.38
N ASP A 40 -8.51 17.95 13.29
CA ASP A 40 -8.95 19.12 12.53
C ASP A 40 -10.02 18.80 11.48
N MET A 41 -10.51 17.55 11.43
CA MET A 41 -11.52 17.08 10.49
C MET A 41 -12.47 16.05 11.16
N PRO A 42 -13.73 15.95 10.71
CA PRO A 42 -14.69 14.96 11.23
C PRO A 42 -14.36 13.56 10.68
N MET A 43 -13.36 12.89 11.25
CA MET A 43 -12.76 11.67 10.71
C MET A 43 -13.75 10.52 10.58
N LYS A 44 -14.68 10.36 11.53
CA LYS A 44 -15.72 9.31 11.45
C LYS A 44 -16.68 9.53 10.27
N GLU A 45 -17.13 10.77 10.07
CA GLU A 45 -18.01 11.13 8.94
C GLU A 45 -17.29 10.95 7.61
N LEU A 46 -16.02 11.41 7.51
CA LEU A 46 -15.20 11.19 6.32
C LEU A 46 -14.98 9.69 6.04
N ALA A 47 -14.75 8.88 7.05
CA ALA A 47 -14.62 7.44 6.90
C ALA A 47 -15.91 6.80 6.33
N GLN A 48 -17.08 7.22 6.79
CA GLN A 48 -18.37 6.78 6.27
C GLN A 48 -18.56 7.20 4.81
N LEU A 49 -18.32 8.46 4.48
CA LEU A 49 -18.44 8.97 3.11
C LEU A 49 -17.49 8.27 2.15
N PHE A 50 -16.23 8.04 2.56
CA PHE A 50 -15.26 7.32 1.73
C PHE A 50 -15.63 5.86 1.57
N HIS A 51 -16.16 5.22 2.61
CA HIS A 51 -16.61 3.84 2.50
C HIS A 51 -17.77 3.72 1.50
N THR A 52 -18.78 4.58 1.63
CA THR A 52 -19.90 4.65 0.69
C THR A 52 -19.41 4.88 -0.75
N TYR A 53 -18.57 5.88 -0.96
CA TYR A 53 -18.05 6.21 -2.28
C TYR A 53 -17.25 5.07 -2.93
N LEU A 54 -16.50 4.31 -2.13
CA LEU A 54 -15.67 3.19 -2.62
C LEU A 54 -16.47 1.92 -2.88
N PHE A 55 -17.58 1.67 -2.13
CA PHE A 55 -18.20 0.35 -2.03
C PHE A 55 -19.73 0.33 -2.18
N GLU A 56 -20.42 1.46 -2.32
CA GLU A 56 -21.87 1.50 -2.55
C GLU A 56 -22.24 0.75 -3.86
N ASP A 57 -21.41 0.91 -4.87
CA ASP A 57 -21.48 0.16 -6.13
C ASP A 57 -20.06 -0.09 -6.69
N ASP A 58 -19.97 -0.73 -7.85
CA ASP A 58 -18.69 -1.10 -8.46
C ASP A 58 -18.10 -0.03 -9.41
N ARG A 59 -18.77 1.10 -9.63
CA ARG A 59 -18.36 2.13 -10.59
C ARG A 59 -16.96 2.69 -10.28
N PHE A 60 -16.72 3.06 -9.04
CA PHE A 60 -15.42 3.57 -8.63
C PHE A 60 -14.34 2.48 -8.74
N ALA A 61 -14.62 1.29 -8.22
CA ALA A 61 -13.67 0.18 -8.24
C ALA A 61 -13.30 -0.21 -9.68
N ARG A 62 -14.26 -0.29 -10.60
CA ARG A 62 -14.00 -0.55 -12.02
C ARG A 62 -13.22 0.57 -12.67
N ALA A 63 -13.58 1.83 -12.44
CA ALA A 63 -12.87 2.98 -13.01
C ALA A 63 -11.39 3.03 -12.59
N VAL A 64 -11.07 2.63 -11.37
CA VAL A 64 -9.70 2.68 -10.81
C VAL A 64 -8.91 1.41 -11.10
N PHE A 65 -9.54 0.22 -10.97
CA PHE A 65 -8.83 -1.05 -10.97
C PHE A 65 -8.98 -1.88 -12.25
N GLN A 66 -9.85 -1.48 -13.18
CA GLN A 66 -10.02 -2.14 -14.49
C GLN A 66 -9.47 -1.32 -15.67
N GLY A 67 -8.61 -0.33 -15.42
CA GLY A 67 -7.93 0.40 -16.47
C GLY A 67 -6.93 -0.48 -17.26
N GLU A 68 -6.44 0.03 -18.39
CA GLU A 68 -5.41 -0.65 -19.20
C GLU A 68 -4.11 -0.89 -18.41
N THR A 69 -3.83 -0.03 -17.42
CA THR A 69 -2.66 -0.15 -16.55
C THR A 69 -3.14 -0.17 -15.10
N GLN A 70 -2.81 -1.23 -14.38
CA GLN A 70 -3.09 -1.34 -12.96
C GLN A 70 -2.21 -0.37 -12.17
N ILE A 71 -2.77 0.18 -11.09
CA ILE A 71 -2.07 1.16 -10.23
C ILE A 71 -1.04 0.53 -9.30
N GLY A 72 -1.21 -0.73 -8.97
CA GLY A 72 -0.35 -1.46 -8.03
C GLY A 72 0.12 -2.79 -8.56
N ARG A 73 1.21 -3.29 -7.98
CA ARG A 73 1.75 -4.63 -8.20
C ARG A 73 2.01 -5.36 -6.90
N SER A 74 1.86 -6.67 -6.94
CA SER A 74 2.27 -7.55 -5.86
C SER A 74 3.79 -7.65 -5.81
N LEU A 75 4.37 -7.61 -4.61
CA LEU A 75 5.78 -7.85 -4.39
C LEU A 75 5.99 -9.30 -3.94
N VAL A 76 7.14 -9.86 -4.32
CA VAL A 76 7.47 -11.27 -4.07
C VAL A 76 7.81 -11.49 -2.60
N ARG A 77 7.36 -12.60 -2.04
CA ARG A 77 7.81 -13.08 -0.74
C ARG A 77 9.08 -13.91 -0.94
N GLU A 78 10.22 -13.26 -0.83
CA GLU A 78 11.54 -13.83 -1.16
C GLU A 78 11.83 -15.12 -0.41
N GLU A 79 11.43 -15.20 0.85
CA GLU A 79 11.68 -16.38 1.73
C GLU A 79 10.83 -17.60 1.35
N ALA A 80 9.82 -17.44 0.49
CA ALA A 80 8.96 -18.53 0.04
C ALA A 80 9.50 -19.21 -1.23
N LEU A 81 10.54 -18.65 -1.84
CA LEU A 81 11.13 -19.19 -3.07
C LEU A 81 12.16 -20.27 -2.75
N PRO A 82 12.29 -21.29 -3.61
CA PRO A 82 13.36 -22.28 -3.49
C PRO A 82 14.74 -21.62 -3.58
N ASP A 83 15.69 -22.10 -2.79
CA ASP A 83 17.09 -21.73 -2.91
C ASP A 83 17.72 -22.55 -4.07
N ASP A 84 17.44 -22.14 -5.30
CA ASP A 84 17.87 -22.80 -6.53
C ASP A 84 18.61 -21.79 -7.41
N ASP A 85 19.80 -22.13 -7.86
CA ASP A 85 20.65 -21.29 -8.73
C ASP A 85 19.99 -20.89 -10.07
N HIS A 86 18.87 -21.52 -10.42
CA HIS A 86 18.09 -21.21 -11.62
C HIS A 86 16.93 -20.24 -11.38
N VAL A 87 16.73 -19.76 -10.14
CA VAL A 87 15.64 -18.88 -9.76
C VAL A 87 16.13 -17.45 -9.70
N GLU A 88 15.66 -16.61 -10.63
CA GLU A 88 15.95 -15.16 -10.64
C GLU A 88 14.73 -14.37 -10.18
N ILE A 89 14.86 -13.63 -9.09
CA ILE A 89 13.87 -12.64 -8.65
C ILE A 89 14.32 -11.28 -9.16
N LEU A 90 13.46 -10.65 -9.95
CA LEU A 90 13.77 -9.34 -10.50
C LEU A 90 13.72 -8.26 -9.41
N ASP A 91 14.67 -7.34 -9.44
CA ASP A 91 14.84 -6.31 -8.39
C ASP A 91 13.57 -5.48 -8.12
N TRP A 92 12.76 -5.21 -9.14
CA TRP A 92 11.49 -4.47 -8.97
C TRP A 92 10.37 -5.28 -8.31
N GLU A 93 10.55 -6.60 -8.14
CA GLU A 93 9.60 -7.48 -7.44
C GLU A 93 9.98 -7.66 -5.94
N ARG A 94 11.17 -7.18 -5.53
CA ARG A 94 11.74 -7.36 -4.20
C ARG A 94 11.51 -6.12 -3.33
N ALA A 95 10.66 -6.25 -2.34
CA ALA A 95 10.46 -5.16 -1.36
C ALA A 95 11.75 -4.77 -0.65
N SER A 96 12.62 -5.74 -0.35
CA SER A 96 13.92 -5.52 0.28
C SER A 96 14.84 -4.65 -0.58
N HIS A 97 14.98 -4.96 -1.85
CA HIS A 97 15.81 -4.19 -2.80
C HIS A 97 15.26 -2.76 -2.99
N ILE A 98 13.94 -2.64 -3.18
CA ILE A 98 13.26 -1.33 -3.30
C ILE A 98 13.53 -0.48 -2.06
N MET A 99 13.41 -1.05 -0.86
CA MET A 99 13.65 -0.36 0.40
C MET A 99 15.11 0.06 0.56
N GLN A 100 16.06 -0.84 0.27
CA GLN A 100 17.50 -0.57 0.40
C GLN A 100 17.97 0.52 -0.55
N SER A 101 17.43 0.57 -1.76
CA SER A 101 17.78 1.55 -2.80
C SER A 101 17.06 2.89 -2.67
N ALA A 102 16.10 3.03 -1.75
CA ALA A 102 15.33 4.24 -1.58
C ALA A 102 16.18 5.43 -1.08
N THR A 103 16.02 6.59 -1.71
CA THR A 103 16.75 7.84 -1.38
C THR A 103 16.12 8.60 -0.21
N ALA A 104 14.89 8.28 0.15
CA ALA A 104 14.17 8.78 1.31
C ALA A 104 13.08 7.77 1.67
N VAL A 105 12.83 7.60 2.94
CA VAL A 105 11.79 6.71 3.47
C VAL A 105 10.93 7.47 4.47
N GLY A 106 9.62 7.34 4.33
CA GLY A 106 8.66 7.86 5.27
C GLY A 106 7.70 6.77 5.72
N VAL A 107 7.27 6.82 6.98
CA VAL A 107 6.27 5.89 7.51
C VAL A 107 5.03 6.65 7.96
N SER A 108 3.87 6.06 7.73
CA SER A 108 2.56 6.61 8.10
C SER A 108 1.66 5.52 8.67
N LEU A 109 0.52 5.92 9.21
CA LEU A 109 -0.56 4.99 9.52
C LEU A 109 -1.07 4.35 8.21
N CYS A 110 -1.49 3.09 8.30
CA CYS A 110 -2.19 2.45 7.19
C CYS A 110 -3.56 3.12 7.01
N ALA A 111 -3.73 3.90 5.94
CA ALA A 111 -4.95 4.65 5.68
C ALA A 111 -6.20 3.78 5.71
N CYS A 112 -6.12 2.59 5.13
CA CYS A 112 -7.24 1.65 5.08
C CYS A 112 -7.65 1.15 6.47
N ARG A 113 -6.70 0.74 7.33
CA ARG A 113 -6.99 0.30 8.70
C ARG A 113 -7.46 1.44 9.58
N HIS A 114 -6.81 2.61 9.50
CA HIS A 114 -7.19 3.79 10.27
C HIS A 114 -8.60 4.28 9.89
N LYS A 115 -8.95 4.29 8.59
CA LYS A 115 -10.32 4.54 8.15
C LYS A 115 -11.30 3.54 8.78
N ASN A 116 -10.99 2.24 8.74
CA ASN A 116 -11.85 1.21 9.31
C ASN A 116 -11.93 1.27 10.85
N GLU A 117 -10.91 1.79 11.54
CA GLU A 117 -10.96 2.08 12.96
C GLU A 117 -12.07 3.10 13.29
N HIS A 118 -12.16 4.18 12.53
CA HIS A 118 -13.24 5.16 12.67
C HIS A 118 -14.64 4.58 12.37
N LEU A 119 -14.70 3.47 11.61
CA LEU A 119 -15.94 2.73 11.34
C LEU A 119 -16.24 1.62 12.35
N GLY A 120 -15.30 1.33 13.27
CA GLY A 120 -15.43 0.21 14.23
C GLY A 120 -15.19 -1.18 13.61
N HIS A 121 -14.50 -1.26 12.46
CA HIS A 121 -14.26 -2.51 11.72
C HIS A 121 -12.77 -2.80 11.48
N ALA A 122 -11.86 -2.10 12.14
CA ALA A 122 -10.43 -2.35 12.00
C ALA A 122 -10.05 -3.73 12.56
N CYS A 123 -9.05 -4.34 11.93
CA CYS A 123 -8.38 -5.53 12.48
C CYS A 123 -7.22 -5.13 13.40
N ASP A 124 -6.70 -6.11 14.17
CA ASP A 124 -5.61 -5.91 15.14
C ASP A 124 -4.22 -5.85 14.50
N GLN A 125 -4.14 -5.75 13.18
CA GLN A 125 -2.88 -5.69 12.44
C GLN A 125 -2.14 -4.35 12.67
N PRO A 126 -0.78 -4.32 12.57
CA PRO A 126 -0.02 -3.11 12.81
C PRO A 126 -0.51 -1.91 11.99
N GLN A 127 -0.68 -0.76 12.64
CA GLN A 127 -1.16 0.47 12.00
C GLN A 127 -0.03 1.24 11.28
N ARG A 128 1.16 1.34 11.90
CA ARG A 128 2.29 2.14 11.40
C ARG A 128 3.16 1.33 10.43
N VAL A 129 2.60 1.01 9.26
CA VAL A 129 3.21 0.13 8.24
C VAL A 129 3.04 0.63 6.80
N CYS A 130 2.50 1.84 6.60
CA CYS A 130 2.43 2.44 5.27
C CYS A 130 3.76 3.13 4.97
N LEU A 131 4.52 2.63 4.00
CA LEU A 131 5.83 3.13 3.64
C LEU A 131 5.77 3.96 2.37
N SER A 132 6.18 5.21 2.44
CA SER A 132 6.41 6.08 1.29
C SER A 132 7.90 6.14 0.98
N LEU A 133 8.26 6.25 -0.30
CA LEU A 133 9.63 6.15 -0.77
C LEU A 133 9.99 7.29 -1.72
N ASN A 134 11.28 7.60 -1.79
CA ASN A 134 11.85 8.52 -2.76
C ASN A 134 11.15 9.90 -2.76
N ASN A 135 10.69 10.39 -3.91
CA ASN A 135 10.02 11.68 -4.02
C ASN A 135 8.65 11.70 -3.34
N GLY A 136 7.95 10.55 -3.28
CA GLY A 136 6.72 10.38 -2.50
C GLY A 136 6.99 10.62 -1.01
N ALA A 137 8.01 9.98 -0.44
CA ALA A 137 8.42 10.20 0.95
C ALA A 137 8.75 11.66 1.23
N LYS A 138 9.58 12.29 0.38
CA LYS A 138 9.97 13.70 0.54
C LYS A 138 8.74 14.63 0.57
N ALA A 139 7.75 14.38 -0.27
CA ALA A 139 6.51 15.18 -0.33
C ALA A 139 5.66 14.98 0.93
N LEU A 140 5.42 13.73 1.32
CA LEU A 140 4.56 13.39 2.47
C LEU A 140 5.18 13.79 3.81
N ILE A 141 6.51 13.69 3.96
CA ILE A 141 7.24 14.18 5.13
C ILE A 141 7.10 15.70 5.24
N ARG A 142 7.31 16.45 4.15
CA ARG A 142 7.15 17.91 4.17
C ARG A 142 5.74 18.37 4.52
N SER A 143 4.73 17.63 4.09
CA SER A 143 3.33 17.93 4.40
C SER A 143 2.89 17.43 5.78
N GLY A 144 3.76 16.73 6.52
CA GLY A 144 3.45 16.18 7.85
C GLY A 144 2.48 14.99 7.81
N VAL A 145 2.37 14.31 6.66
CA VAL A 145 1.58 13.09 6.50
C VAL A 145 2.40 11.85 6.87
N ALA A 146 3.70 11.87 6.60
CA ALA A 146 4.63 10.80 6.95
C ALA A 146 5.73 11.30 7.89
N GLU A 147 6.23 10.41 8.73
CA GLU A 147 7.42 10.59 9.55
C GLU A 147 8.65 10.07 8.81
N ALA A 148 9.75 10.83 8.80
CA ALA A 148 11.01 10.40 8.19
C ALA A 148 11.66 9.29 9.01
N ILE A 149 12.05 8.19 8.33
CA ILE A 149 12.76 7.07 8.94
C ILE A 149 13.96 6.67 8.09
N SER A 150 14.86 5.88 8.66
CA SER A 150 15.98 5.27 7.94
C SER A 150 15.52 4.07 7.10
N ASN A 151 16.33 3.70 6.09
CA ASN A 151 16.11 2.47 5.33
C ASN A 151 16.12 1.23 6.24
N LYS A 152 16.98 1.22 7.28
CA LYS A 152 17.03 0.14 8.28
C LYS A 152 15.72 0.00 9.06
N GLU A 153 15.12 1.09 9.49
CA GLU A 153 13.80 1.07 10.15
C GLU A 153 12.72 0.64 9.17
N GLY A 154 12.79 1.09 7.92
CA GLY A 154 11.90 0.63 6.85
C GLY A 154 11.96 -0.88 6.63
N MET A 155 13.17 -1.47 6.62
CA MET A 155 13.36 -2.93 6.55
C MET A 155 12.73 -3.65 7.75
N ALA A 156 12.89 -3.13 8.97
CA ALA A 156 12.27 -3.72 10.15
C ALA A 156 10.73 -3.69 10.08
N ILE A 157 10.15 -2.63 9.52
CA ILE A 157 8.70 -2.54 9.29
C ILE A 157 8.24 -3.55 8.24
N LEU A 158 9.01 -3.76 7.16
CA LEU A 158 8.70 -4.79 6.16
C LEU A 158 8.69 -6.18 6.78
N GLU A 159 9.67 -6.48 7.64
CA GLU A 159 9.75 -7.76 8.35
C GLU A 159 8.58 -7.94 9.31
N GLN A 160 8.28 -6.95 10.15
CA GLN A 160 7.10 -6.96 11.02
C GLN A 160 5.81 -7.20 10.23
N ALA A 161 5.67 -6.58 9.06
CA ALA A 161 4.50 -6.77 8.20
C ALA A 161 4.41 -8.19 7.63
N LYS A 162 5.55 -8.81 7.27
CA LYS A 162 5.62 -10.20 6.83
C LYS A 162 5.23 -11.17 7.95
N GLU A 163 5.77 -10.98 9.15
CA GLU A 163 5.43 -11.78 10.32
C GLU A 163 3.94 -11.70 10.65
N ALA A 164 3.35 -10.52 10.47
CA ALA A 164 1.92 -10.28 10.62
C ALA A 164 1.05 -10.85 9.48
N GLY A 165 1.65 -11.49 8.47
CA GLY A 165 0.94 -12.08 7.33
C GLY A 165 0.37 -11.06 6.33
N LEU A 166 0.88 -9.82 6.32
CA LEU A 166 0.41 -8.78 5.41
C LEU A 166 1.00 -8.95 4.01
N ALA A 167 0.19 -8.72 2.99
CA ALA A 167 0.63 -8.73 1.60
C ALA A 167 1.34 -7.41 1.25
N GLN A 168 2.53 -7.51 0.66
CA GLN A 168 3.29 -6.35 0.24
C GLN A 168 2.94 -5.98 -1.20
N THR A 169 2.56 -4.72 -1.41
CA THR A 169 2.21 -4.17 -2.72
C THR A 169 2.88 -2.82 -2.93
N GLY A 170 3.34 -2.56 -4.13
CA GLY A 170 3.94 -1.28 -4.52
C GLY A 170 3.21 -0.67 -5.72
N ASP A 171 3.57 0.55 -6.09
CA ASP A 171 3.10 1.15 -7.32
C ASP A 171 3.64 0.42 -8.55
N ASN A 172 2.83 0.34 -9.60
CA ASN A 172 3.18 -0.34 -10.85
C ASN A 172 3.98 0.58 -11.77
N VAL A 173 5.19 0.94 -11.37
CA VAL A 173 6.10 1.81 -12.09
C VAL A 173 7.40 1.09 -12.47
N LYS A 174 8.03 1.53 -13.57
CA LYS A 174 9.31 0.95 -14.01
C LYS A 174 10.50 1.37 -13.14
N ARG A 175 10.44 2.55 -12.54
CA ARG A 175 11.54 3.13 -11.75
C ARG A 175 10.98 4.02 -10.65
N SER A 176 11.77 4.20 -9.59
CA SER A 176 11.46 5.14 -8.50
C SER A 176 10.11 4.84 -7.84
N VAL A 177 9.92 3.62 -7.38
CA VAL A 177 8.76 3.22 -6.56
C VAL A 177 8.52 4.26 -5.47
N THR A 178 7.27 4.69 -5.31
CA THR A 178 6.90 5.77 -4.39
C THR A 178 6.26 5.30 -3.11
N TYR A 179 5.77 4.06 -3.07
CA TYR A 179 5.21 3.48 -1.84
C TYR A 179 5.35 1.96 -1.81
N ILE A 180 5.36 1.42 -0.59
CA ILE A 180 5.07 0.01 -0.30
C ILE A 180 3.96 -0.03 0.73
N CYS A 181 2.82 -0.62 0.34
CA CYS A 181 1.72 -0.92 1.23
C CYS A 181 1.89 -2.31 1.83
N ASN A 182 1.46 -2.47 3.09
CA ASN A 182 1.40 -3.74 3.79
C ASN A 182 -0.07 -4.04 4.09
N CYS A 183 -0.69 -4.81 3.20
CA CYS A 183 -2.14 -4.93 3.07
C CYS A 183 -2.70 -6.16 3.80
N CYS A 184 -3.81 -5.98 4.49
CA CYS A 184 -4.64 -7.08 4.99
C CYS A 184 -5.87 -7.27 4.10
N GLY A 185 -6.38 -8.48 4.00
CA GLY A 185 -7.57 -8.79 3.19
C GLY A 185 -8.87 -8.17 3.70
N CYS A 186 -8.92 -7.77 4.99
CA CYS A 186 -10.13 -7.29 5.64
C CYS A 186 -10.33 -5.76 5.58
N CYS A 187 -9.26 -4.95 5.56
CA CYS A 187 -9.38 -3.49 5.60
C CYS A 187 -8.91 -2.81 4.31
N CYS A 188 -7.97 -3.41 3.56
CA CYS A 188 -7.43 -2.81 2.35
C CYS A 188 -8.51 -2.60 1.30
N GLY A 189 -8.69 -1.33 0.85
CA GLY A 189 -9.71 -0.98 -0.13
C GLY A 189 -9.55 -1.74 -1.45
N MET A 190 -8.32 -1.94 -1.92
CA MET A 190 -8.02 -2.70 -3.12
C MET A 190 -8.37 -4.19 -2.97
N MET A 191 -7.98 -4.82 -1.84
CA MET A 191 -8.29 -6.23 -1.57
C MET A 191 -9.80 -6.45 -1.39
N GLN A 192 -10.49 -5.49 -0.76
CA GLN A 192 -11.95 -5.52 -0.66
C GLN A 192 -12.62 -5.39 -2.03
N ALA A 193 -12.15 -4.49 -2.90
CA ALA A 193 -12.69 -4.33 -4.25
C ALA A 193 -12.52 -5.61 -5.08
N ILE A 194 -11.37 -6.29 -4.98
CA ILE A 194 -11.15 -7.58 -5.63
C ILE A 194 -12.18 -8.61 -5.16
N ARG A 195 -12.40 -8.71 -3.85
CA ARG A 195 -13.31 -9.71 -3.28
C ARG A 195 -14.79 -9.39 -3.51
N THR A 196 -15.17 -8.11 -3.38
CA THR A 196 -16.58 -7.68 -3.45
C THR A 196 -17.08 -7.64 -4.88
N PHE A 197 -16.23 -7.20 -5.81
CA PHE A 197 -16.64 -6.96 -7.21
C PHE A 197 -15.98 -7.92 -8.20
N ASP A 198 -15.29 -8.97 -7.73
CA ASP A 198 -14.55 -9.98 -8.54
C ASP A 198 -13.56 -9.35 -9.55
N LEU A 199 -12.82 -8.32 -9.11
CA LEU A 199 -11.86 -7.59 -9.94
C LEU A 199 -10.48 -8.25 -9.91
N ARG A 200 -10.35 -9.46 -10.45
CA ARG A 200 -9.14 -10.31 -10.36
C ARG A 200 -7.90 -9.67 -10.98
N SER A 201 -8.06 -8.77 -11.94
CA SER A 201 -6.97 -8.04 -12.60
C SER A 201 -6.67 -6.67 -11.99
N ALA A 202 -7.18 -6.35 -10.81
CA ALA A 202 -7.02 -5.04 -10.18
C ALA A 202 -5.56 -4.72 -9.80
N ILE A 203 -4.71 -5.74 -9.70
CA ILE A 203 -3.29 -5.63 -9.34
C ILE A 203 -2.45 -6.45 -10.31
N VAL A 204 -1.29 -5.94 -10.69
CA VAL A 204 -0.30 -6.74 -11.43
C VAL A 204 0.27 -7.78 -10.47
N THR A 205 0.13 -9.05 -10.83
CA THR A 205 0.73 -10.15 -10.09
C THR A 205 2.24 -10.22 -10.38
N SER A 206 3.00 -10.87 -9.50
CA SER A 206 4.39 -11.23 -9.77
C SER A 206 4.46 -12.37 -10.80
N ASN A 207 5.66 -12.66 -11.29
CA ASN A 207 5.91 -13.83 -12.15
C ASN A 207 5.81 -15.17 -11.37
N TRP A 208 5.51 -15.10 -10.09
CA TRP A 208 5.48 -16.23 -9.16
C TRP A 208 4.04 -16.56 -8.77
N ILE A 209 3.73 -17.84 -8.72
CA ILE A 209 2.45 -18.36 -8.24
C ILE A 209 2.68 -19.28 -7.05
N MET A 210 1.85 -19.14 -6.02
CA MET A 210 1.89 -20.05 -4.88
C MET A 210 1.32 -21.40 -5.26
N GLU A 211 2.10 -22.46 -5.08
CA GLU A 211 1.70 -23.84 -5.29
C GLU A 211 1.59 -24.55 -3.93
N ILE A 212 0.58 -25.40 -3.80
CA ILE A 212 0.38 -26.22 -2.63
C ILE A 212 0.98 -27.59 -2.90
N ASP A 213 2.01 -27.96 -2.15
CA ASP A 213 2.55 -29.31 -2.16
C ASP A 213 1.51 -30.28 -1.55
N PRO A 214 0.90 -31.18 -2.35
CA PRO A 214 -0.18 -32.04 -1.90
C PRO A 214 0.29 -33.06 -0.86
N GLU A 215 1.57 -33.44 -0.84
CA GLU A 215 2.11 -34.39 0.12
C GLU A 215 2.35 -33.76 1.50
N LYS A 216 2.64 -32.45 1.54
CA LYS A 216 2.80 -31.69 2.78
C LYS A 216 1.50 -31.09 3.28
N CYS A 217 0.50 -31.01 2.43
CA CYS A 217 -0.81 -30.42 2.78
C CYS A 217 -1.58 -31.32 3.73
N LYS A 218 -1.86 -30.83 4.93
CA LYS A 218 -2.66 -31.53 5.95
C LYS A 218 -4.17 -31.29 5.82
N GLY A 219 -4.64 -30.64 4.77
CA GLY A 219 -6.06 -30.37 4.52
C GLY A 219 -6.77 -29.51 5.56
N ARG A 220 -6.04 -28.72 6.39
CA ARG A 220 -6.63 -27.94 7.49
C ARG A 220 -7.39 -26.69 7.05
N GLY A 221 -7.34 -26.34 5.78
CA GLY A 221 -8.02 -25.18 5.21
C GLY A 221 -7.56 -23.82 5.77
N LEU A 222 -6.38 -23.72 6.38
CA LEU A 222 -5.87 -22.45 6.93
C LEU A 222 -5.57 -21.42 5.84
N CYS A 223 -5.07 -21.88 4.69
CA CYS A 223 -4.79 -21.02 3.53
C CYS A 223 -6.06 -20.44 2.87
N THR A 224 -7.24 -21.01 3.10
CA THR A 224 -8.51 -20.49 2.57
C THR A 224 -9.20 -19.52 3.53
N LYS A 225 -8.66 -19.39 4.75
CA LYS A 225 -9.18 -18.51 5.81
C LYS A 225 -8.29 -17.27 6.03
N ALA A 226 -7.11 -17.24 5.40
CA ALA A 226 -6.14 -16.17 5.52
C ALA A 226 -6.53 -14.92 4.70
#